data_78de22cd251f6ae4f040b3a35b355dfc
#
_entry.id   78de22cd251f6ae4f040b3a35b355dfc
#
_cell.length_a   1.000
_cell.length_b   1.000
_cell.length_c   1.000
_cell.angle_alpha   90.00
_cell.angle_beta   90.00
_cell.angle_gamma   90.00
#
_symmetry.space_group_name_H-M   'P 1'
#
loop_
_entity.id
_entity.type
_entity.pdbx_description
1 polymer ?
#
loop_
_entity_poly.entity_id
_entity_poly.type
_entity_poly.pdbx_seq_one_letter_code
_entity_poly.pdbx_strand_id
1 'polypeptide(L)'
;TLGIAGTADIILYNTLTGKFILCDYKTNEDLFKNFKGKTLLKPFDNLLDSSYNKYQLQLSLYQLLFEQCGFEIESRKIIWLKPSGIYEVHQTEDLTRLLLEELVKCNKQIQ
;
A
#
# COMPACT_ATOMS: atom_id res chain seq x y z
N THR A 1 2.57 -9.74 16.40
CA THR A 1 2.77 -8.68 15.42
C THR A 1 3.26 -9.27 14.12
N LEU A 2 2.70 -8.85 13.02
CA LEU A 2 3.08 -9.34 11.70
C LEU A 2 4.43 -8.81 11.22
N GLY A 3 5.18 -8.15 12.07
CA GLY A 3 6.48 -7.61 11.71
C GLY A 3 6.44 -6.58 10.59
N ILE A 4 5.31 -5.92 10.43
CA ILE A 4 5.17 -4.90 9.41
C ILE A 4 5.81 -3.64 9.94
N ALA A 5 7.00 -3.37 9.42
CA ALA A 5 7.68 -2.12 9.71
C ALA A 5 7.16 -1.06 8.75
N GLY A 6 6.70 0.02 9.28
CA GLY A 6 6.27 1.15 8.50
C GLY A 6 4.95 1.69 8.99
N THR A 7 4.80 2.97 8.90
CA THR A 7 3.60 3.70 9.25
C THR A 7 3.22 4.55 8.06
N ALA A 8 1.94 4.80 7.87
CA ALA A 8 1.54 5.84 6.93
C ALA A 8 2.12 7.16 7.45
N ASP A 9 2.83 7.88 6.59
CA ASP A 9 3.49 9.12 7.01
C ASP A 9 2.50 10.23 7.33
N ILE A 10 1.39 10.26 6.59
CA ILE A 10 0.36 11.27 6.75
C ILE A 10 -1.00 10.60 6.67
N ILE A 11 -1.87 10.93 7.63
CA ILE A 11 -3.25 10.49 7.61
C ILE A 11 -4.11 11.76 7.52
N LEU A 12 -4.84 11.89 6.43
CA LEU A 12 -5.73 13.03 6.20
C LEU A 12 -7.16 12.62 6.50
N TYR A 13 -7.92 13.53 7.07
CA TYR A 13 -9.34 13.33 7.33
C TYR A 13 -10.17 14.21 6.41
N ASN A 14 -11.05 13.58 5.64
CA ASN A 14 -11.97 14.30 4.76
C ASN A 14 -13.23 14.64 5.55
N THR A 15 -13.38 15.90 5.92
CA THR A 15 -14.52 16.35 6.73
C THR A 15 -15.87 16.24 6.01
N LEU A 16 -15.84 16.19 4.67
CA LEU A 16 -17.06 16.07 3.87
C LEU A 16 -17.58 14.63 3.86
N THR A 17 -16.70 13.64 3.81
CA THR A 17 -17.07 12.23 3.73
C THR A 17 -17.00 11.51 5.08
N GLY A 18 -16.27 12.06 6.04
CA GLY A 18 -15.97 11.37 7.31
C GLY A 18 -14.97 10.23 7.16
N LYS A 19 -14.26 10.17 6.05
CA LYS A 19 -13.32 9.09 5.76
C LYS A 19 -11.89 9.60 5.78
N PHE A 20 -10.96 8.66 5.88
CA PHE A 20 -9.53 8.97 5.96
C PHE A 20 -8.82 8.66 4.66
N ILE A 21 -7.74 9.39 4.40
CA ILE A 21 -6.84 9.17 3.27
C ILE A 21 -5.48 8.84 3.84
N LEU A 22 -4.94 7.69 3.44
CA LEU A 22 -3.60 7.27 3.84
C LEU A 22 -2.60 7.77 2.80
N CYS A 23 -1.57 8.47 3.25
CA CYS A 23 -0.53 9.00 2.39
C CYS A 23 0.84 8.54 2.86
N ASP A 24 1.75 8.33 1.91
CA ASP A 24 3.12 7.94 2.19
C ASP A 24 4.06 8.75 1.30
N TYR A 25 5.14 9.29 1.90
CA TYR A 25 6.18 10.01 1.17
C TYR A 25 7.27 9.06 0.72
N LYS A 26 7.68 9.19 -0.55
CA LYS A 26 8.78 8.40 -1.10
C LYS A 26 9.73 9.27 -1.90
N THR A 27 11.01 8.98 -1.79
CA THR A 27 12.08 9.73 -2.45
C THR A 27 12.89 8.85 -3.40
N ASN A 28 12.37 7.70 -3.81
CA ASN A 28 13.05 6.79 -4.73
C ASN A 28 13.45 7.52 -6.02
N GLU A 29 14.58 7.14 -6.59
CA GLU A 29 14.98 7.65 -7.91
C GLU A 29 13.96 7.28 -8.98
N ASP A 30 13.49 6.03 -8.94
CA ASP A 30 12.49 5.52 -9.87
C ASP A 30 11.50 4.63 -9.12
N LEU A 31 10.30 5.16 -8.91
CA LEU A 31 9.24 4.49 -8.19
C LEU A 31 8.73 3.25 -8.92
N PHE A 32 8.75 3.28 -10.24
CA PHE A 32 8.16 2.25 -11.10
C PHE A 32 9.18 1.28 -11.68
N LYS A 33 10.45 1.43 -11.33
CA LYS A 33 11.52 0.60 -11.89
C LYS A 33 11.26 -0.87 -11.60
N ASN A 34 11.27 -1.66 -12.68
CA ASN A 34 11.21 -3.11 -12.61
C ASN A 34 12.40 -3.67 -13.38
N PHE A 35 13.12 -4.59 -12.77
CA PHE A 35 14.31 -5.17 -13.36
C PHE A 35 13.97 -6.49 -14.05
N LYS A 36 14.14 -6.54 -15.39
CA LYS A 36 13.94 -7.74 -16.22
C LYS A 36 12.58 -8.41 -16.08
N GLY A 37 11.52 -7.64 -15.83
CA GLY A 37 10.17 -8.17 -15.73
C GLY A 37 9.93 -9.06 -14.52
N LYS A 38 10.74 -8.96 -13.48
CA LYS A 38 10.54 -9.73 -12.26
C LYS A 38 9.19 -9.42 -11.62
N THR A 39 8.60 -10.44 -11.02
CA THR A 39 7.41 -10.31 -10.21
C THR A 39 7.74 -10.39 -8.74
N LEU A 40 6.82 -9.94 -7.89
CA LEU A 40 6.93 -10.15 -6.46
C LEU A 40 6.83 -11.64 -6.16
N LEU A 41 7.33 -12.03 -4.99
CA LEU A 41 7.25 -13.41 -4.53
C LEU A 41 5.78 -13.80 -4.30
N LYS A 42 5.49 -15.10 -4.45
CA LYS A 42 4.15 -15.61 -4.15
C LYS A 42 3.75 -15.23 -2.71
N PRO A 43 2.51 -14.88 -2.46
CA PRO A 43 1.34 -14.99 -3.34
C PRO A 43 1.08 -13.78 -4.24
N PHE A 44 1.98 -12.82 -4.31
CA PHE A 44 1.79 -11.56 -5.06
C PHE A 44 2.51 -11.56 -6.41
N ASP A 45 2.73 -12.73 -6.99
CA ASP A 45 3.48 -12.90 -8.23
C ASP A 45 2.73 -12.42 -9.48
N ASN A 46 1.47 -11.99 -9.33
CA ASN A 46 0.75 -11.28 -10.38
C ASN A 46 1.12 -9.79 -10.48
N LEU A 47 1.94 -9.30 -9.55
CA LEU A 47 2.43 -7.93 -9.55
C LEU A 47 3.91 -7.89 -9.89
N LEU A 48 4.31 -6.89 -10.67
CA LEU A 48 5.72 -6.68 -10.97
C LEU A 48 6.48 -6.26 -9.70
N ASP A 49 7.74 -6.71 -9.59
CA ASP A 49 8.60 -6.33 -8.49
C ASP A 49 9.08 -4.89 -8.71
N SER A 50 8.36 -3.94 -8.12
CA SER A 50 8.69 -2.53 -8.14
C SER A 50 8.43 -1.94 -6.76
N SER A 51 9.09 -0.85 -6.45
CA SER A 51 8.82 -0.12 -5.21
C SER A 51 7.36 0.32 -5.14
N TYR A 52 6.80 0.77 -6.26
CA TYR A 52 5.41 1.19 -6.33
C TYR A 52 4.46 0.07 -5.89
N ASN A 53 4.62 -1.13 -6.41
CA ASN A 53 3.75 -2.25 -6.04
C ASN A 53 3.91 -2.67 -4.58
N LYS A 54 5.13 -2.64 -4.07
CA LYS A 54 5.39 -2.91 -2.65
C LYS A 54 4.70 -1.88 -1.76
N TYR A 55 4.75 -0.62 -2.13
CA TYR A 55 4.10 0.45 -1.37
C TYR A 55 2.57 0.36 -1.47
N GLN A 56 2.03 -0.04 -2.63
CA GLN A 56 0.60 -0.28 -2.77
C GLN A 56 0.13 -1.37 -1.81
N LEU A 57 0.85 -2.48 -1.74
CA LEU A 57 0.53 -3.56 -0.82
C LEU A 57 0.59 -3.08 0.64
N GLN A 58 1.62 -2.32 0.98
CA GLN A 58 1.80 -1.80 2.33
C GLN A 58 0.65 -0.87 2.74
N LEU A 59 0.27 0.06 1.88
CA LEU A 59 -0.83 0.98 2.15
C LEU A 59 -2.17 0.25 2.26
N SER A 60 -2.40 -0.75 1.40
CA SER A 60 -3.62 -1.56 1.48
C SER A 60 -3.68 -2.37 2.77
N LEU A 61 -2.54 -2.86 3.25
CA LEU A 61 -2.48 -3.55 4.52
C LEU A 61 -2.81 -2.61 5.68
N TYR A 62 -2.30 -1.38 5.66
CA TYR A 62 -2.67 -0.37 6.66
C TYR A 62 -4.16 -0.08 6.61
N GLN A 63 -4.74 0.00 5.42
CA GLN A 63 -6.18 0.18 5.28
C GLN A 63 -6.95 -0.93 6.01
N LEU A 64 -6.55 -2.19 5.83
CA LEU A 64 -7.18 -3.31 6.54
C LEU A 64 -7.10 -3.12 8.05
N LEU A 65 -5.93 -2.72 8.57
CA LEU A 65 -5.74 -2.53 10.01
C LEU A 65 -6.61 -1.38 10.52
N PHE A 66 -6.69 -0.27 9.81
CA PHE A 66 -7.54 0.86 10.19
C PHE A 66 -9.03 0.50 10.14
N GLU A 67 -9.44 -0.25 9.12
CA GLU A 67 -10.82 -0.69 9.00
C GLU A 67 -11.22 -1.65 10.13
N GLN A 68 -10.29 -2.48 10.58
CA GLN A 68 -10.49 -3.34 11.75
C GLN A 68 -10.75 -2.53 13.02
N CYS A 69 -10.21 -1.31 13.09
CA CYS A 69 -10.42 -0.41 14.20
C CYS A 69 -11.67 0.48 14.03
N GLY A 70 -12.44 0.28 12.98
CA GLY A 70 -13.67 1.02 12.74
C GLY A 70 -13.53 2.30 11.94
N PHE A 71 -12.35 2.56 11.36
CA PHE A 71 -12.12 3.72 10.51
C PHE A 71 -12.37 3.37 9.04
N GLU A 72 -12.99 4.29 8.32
CA GLU A 72 -13.21 4.12 6.88
C GLU A 72 -12.11 4.84 6.10
N ILE A 73 -11.53 4.15 5.12
CA ILE A 73 -10.47 4.69 4.26
C ILE A 73 -11.04 4.89 2.86
N GLU A 74 -10.96 6.11 2.34
CA GLU A 74 -11.49 6.38 1.01
C GLU A 74 -10.42 6.25 -0.09
N SER A 75 -9.16 6.51 0.22
CA SER A 75 -8.09 6.38 -0.78
C SER A 75 -6.73 6.24 -0.11
N ARG A 76 -5.77 5.80 -0.91
CA ARG A 76 -4.37 5.62 -0.54
C ARG A 76 -3.55 6.36 -1.58
N LYS A 77 -2.58 7.15 -1.15
CA LYS A 77 -1.77 7.96 -2.06
C LYS A 77 -0.30 7.85 -1.72
N ILE A 78 0.53 7.76 -2.76
CA ILE A 78 1.97 7.87 -2.65
C ILE A 78 2.36 9.26 -3.16
N ILE A 79 3.04 10.03 -2.32
CA ILE A 79 3.58 11.33 -2.70
C ILE A 79 5.04 11.11 -3.04
N TRP A 80 5.35 11.09 -4.34
CA TRP A 80 6.69 10.83 -4.83
C TRP A 80 7.43 12.12 -5.08
N LEU A 81 8.46 12.36 -4.25
CA LEU A 81 9.35 13.50 -4.44
C LEU A 81 10.51 13.04 -5.32
N LYS A 82 10.54 13.55 -6.55
CA LYS A 82 11.54 13.17 -7.54
C LYS A 82 12.89 13.85 -7.26
N PRO A 83 14.00 13.26 -7.75
CA PRO A 83 15.33 13.91 -7.62
C PRO A 83 15.39 15.32 -8.20
N SER A 84 14.53 15.62 -9.19
CA SER A 84 14.43 16.95 -9.78
C SER A 84 13.81 17.99 -8.86
N GLY A 85 13.25 17.60 -7.71
CA GLY A 85 12.55 18.49 -6.81
C GLY A 85 11.05 18.62 -7.10
N ILE A 86 10.58 18.01 -8.18
CA ILE A 86 9.16 17.98 -8.53
C ILE A 86 8.51 16.81 -7.80
N TYR A 87 7.27 17.00 -7.35
CA TYR A 87 6.55 15.88 -6.73
C TYR A 87 5.38 15.41 -7.61
N GLU A 88 5.01 14.16 -7.46
CA GLU A 88 3.82 13.57 -8.06
C GLU A 88 3.01 12.87 -6.99
N VAL A 89 1.69 12.91 -7.13
CA VAL A 89 0.78 12.19 -6.25
C VAL A 89 0.16 11.04 -7.05
N HIS A 90 0.37 9.82 -6.58
CA HIS A 90 -0.18 8.62 -7.20
C HIS A 90 -1.21 7.99 -6.28
N GLN A 91 -2.44 7.90 -6.74
CA GLN A 91 -3.46 7.15 -6.03
C GLN A 91 -3.26 5.66 -6.32
N THR A 92 -3.07 4.87 -5.27
CA THR A 92 -2.83 3.44 -5.42
C THR A 92 -4.14 2.68 -5.58
N GLU A 93 -4.05 1.49 -6.15
CA GLU A 93 -5.17 0.56 -6.19
C GLU A 93 -5.47 0.02 -4.79
N ASP A 94 -6.72 -0.33 -4.57
CA ASP A 94 -7.15 -0.98 -3.35
C ASP A 94 -6.87 -2.48 -3.48
N LEU A 95 -5.84 -2.95 -2.79
CA LEU A 95 -5.44 -4.35 -2.78
C LEU A 95 -5.89 -5.08 -1.52
N THR A 96 -6.80 -4.50 -0.75
CA THR A 96 -7.26 -5.08 0.51
C THR A 96 -7.91 -6.43 0.32
N ARG A 97 -8.67 -6.61 -0.76
CA ARG A 97 -9.31 -7.88 -1.05
C ARG A 97 -8.30 -8.98 -1.32
N LEU A 98 -7.28 -8.68 -2.12
CA LEU A 98 -6.19 -9.61 -2.40
C LEU A 98 -5.48 -10.02 -1.13
N LEU A 99 -5.13 -9.05 -0.28
CA LEU A 99 -4.48 -9.32 1.00
C LEU A 99 -5.35 -10.15 1.92
N LEU A 100 -6.63 -9.84 2.00
CA LEU A 100 -7.57 -10.56 2.86
C LEU A 100 -7.71 -12.02 2.42
N GLU A 101 -7.81 -12.28 1.13
CA GLU A 101 -7.87 -13.62 0.57
C GLU A 101 -6.63 -14.43 0.95
N GLU A 102 -5.45 -13.83 0.86
CA GLU A 102 -4.19 -14.50 1.20
C GLU A 102 -4.06 -14.74 2.71
N LEU A 103 -4.54 -13.82 3.53
CA LEU A 103 -4.56 -14.01 4.99
C LEU A 103 -5.48 -15.16 5.37
N VAL A 104 -6.64 -15.29 4.72
CA VAL A 104 -7.57 -16.39 4.95
C VAL A 104 -6.93 -17.74 4.59
N LYS A 105 -6.25 -17.81 3.44
CA LYS A 105 -5.53 -19.02 3.01
C LYS A 105 -4.45 -19.41 4.02
N CYS A 106 -3.68 -18.42 4.47
CA CYS A 106 -2.63 -18.63 5.46
C CYS A 106 -3.20 -19.19 6.76
N ASN A 107 -4.31 -18.64 7.23
CA ASN A 107 -4.97 -19.10 8.45
C ASN A 107 -5.45 -20.54 8.32
N LYS A 108 -5.99 -20.93 7.16
CA LYS A 108 -6.43 -22.32 6.91
C LYS A 108 -5.26 -23.29 6.91
N GLN A 109 -4.09 -22.87 6.45
CA GLN A 109 -2.91 -23.74 6.45
C GLN A 109 -2.36 -23.98 7.86
N ILE A 110 -2.54 -23.04 8.76
CA ILE A 110 -2.08 -23.13 10.15
C ILE A 110 -2.98 -24.04 10.98
N GLN A 111 -4.25 -24.10 10.64
CA GLN A 111 -5.22 -24.97 11.31
C GLN A 111 -5.16 -26.38 10.74
#